data_47e629de411ec8a7aa6888293aa466c2
#
_entry.id   47e629de411ec8a7aa6888293aa466c2
#
_cell.length_a   1.000
_cell.length_b   1.000
_cell.length_c   1.000
_cell.angle_alpha   90.00
_cell.angle_beta   90.00
_cell.angle_gamma   90.00
#
_symmetry.space_group_name_H-M   'P 1'
#
loop_
_entity.id
_entity.type
_entity.pdbx_description
1 polymer ?
#
loop_
_entity_poly.entity_id
_entity_poly.type
_entity_poly.pdbx_seq_one_letter_code
_entity_poly.pdbx_strand_id
1 'polypeptide(L)'
;MVTIELSPRQKKILELAKEHGPITGETLAEHLSVTRAALRPDLAILTMSGLLDARPRVGYTYSGKSLNFFDMERLKRTKVREVYAVPAVISDEKSAYDAIVTMFLEDVGTLVVVDHNSHLAGVVTRSDLLKNSMGNLDLEKVPVGVVMTRLASVVYVTPEDTVLQAARKLLSHRK
;
A
#
# COMPACT_ATOMS: atom_id res chain seq x y z
N MET A 1 -15.89 -2.34 -4.32
CA MET A 1 -15.79 -2.26 -2.84
C MET A 1 -15.19 -3.57 -2.36
N VAL A 2 -13.87 -3.66 -2.22
CA VAL A 2 -13.25 -4.88 -1.69
C VAL A 2 -13.15 -4.68 -0.17
N THR A 3 -14.23 -5.00 0.51
CA THR A 3 -14.16 -5.29 1.93
C THR A 3 -13.46 -6.62 2.01
N ILE A 4 -12.29 -6.71 2.64
CA ILE A 4 -11.72 -8.00 3.02
C ILE A 4 -12.59 -8.49 4.17
N GLU A 5 -13.76 -9.01 3.83
CA GLU A 5 -14.58 -9.75 4.78
C GLU A 5 -14.04 -11.17 4.83
N LEU A 6 -13.57 -11.54 6.00
CA LEU A 6 -13.21 -12.93 6.26
C LEU A 6 -14.46 -13.80 6.03
N SER A 7 -14.31 -14.87 5.28
CA SER A 7 -15.39 -15.85 5.11
C SER A 7 -15.80 -16.43 6.48
N PRO A 8 -17.03 -16.96 6.61
CA PRO A 8 -17.45 -17.62 7.86
C PRO A 8 -16.47 -18.71 8.29
N ARG A 9 -15.90 -19.44 7.34
CA ARG A 9 -14.90 -20.50 7.62
C ARG A 9 -13.58 -19.91 8.14
N GLN A 10 -13.10 -18.80 7.56
CA GLN A 10 -11.89 -18.12 8.03
C GLN A 10 -12.06 -17.55 9.44
N LYS A 11 -13.23 -17.01 9.77
CA LYS A 11 -13.55 -16.55 11.12
C LYS A 11 -13.49 -17.71 12.11
N LYS A 12 -14.06 -18.86 11.76
CA LYS A 12 -14.07 -20.05 12.60
C LYS A 12 -12.67 -20.64 12.82
N ILE A 13 -11.82 -20.62 11.78
CA ILE A 13 -10.39 -21.01 11.90
C ILE A 13 -9.68 -20.12 12.94
N LEU A 14 -9.91 -18.79 12.90
CA LEU A 14 -9.29 -17.87 13.85
C LEU A 14 -9.79 -18.08 15.28
N GLU A 15 -11.08 -18.37 15.48
CA GLU A 15 -11.63 -18.72 16.79
C GLU A 15 -10.96 -19.96 17.37
N LEU A 16 -10.89 -21.04 16.59
CA LEU A 16 -10.23 -22.28 17.01
C LEU A 16 -8.73 -22.07 17.32
N ALA A 17 -8.04 -21.25 16.51
CA ALA A 17 -6.64 -20.93 16.77
C ALA A 17 -6.43 -20.05 18.01
N LYS A 18 -7.42 -19.24 18.40
CA LYS A 18 -7.41 -18.48 19.67
C LYS A 18 -7.63 -19.38 20.88
N GLU A 19 -8.57 -20.30 20.78
CA GLU A 19 -8.99 -21.16 21.89
C GLU A 19 -8.00 -22.31 22.14
N HIS A 20 -7.47 -22.89 21.07
CA HIS A 20 -6.71 -24.14 21.11
C HIS A 20 -5.30 -24.04 20.52
N GLY A 21 -4.80 -22.81 20.22
CA GLY A 21 -3.49 -22.67 19.59
C GLY A 21 -2.32 -23.03 20.52
N PRO A 22 -1.28 -23.65 19.98
CA PRO A 22 -1.07 -24.00 18.57
C PRO A 22 -1.91 -25.20 18.10
N ILE A 23 -2.57 -25.07 16.94
CA ILE A 23 -3.47 -26.09 16.39
C ILE A 23 -2.99 -26.55 15.01
N THR A 24 -3.03 -27.87 14.73
CA THR A 24 -2.58 -28.40 13.44
C THR A 24 -3.62 -28.22 12.34
N GLY A 25 -3.19 -28.27 11.07
CA GLY A 25 -4.12 -28.21 9.94
C GLY A 25 -5.05 -29.43 9.87
N GLU A 26 -4.63 -30.60 10.41
CA GLU A 26 -5.46 -31.81 10.55
C GLU A 26 -6.58 -31.55 11.56
N THR A 27 -6.23 -31.10 12.75
CA THR A 27 -7.19 -30.84 13.83
C THR A 27 -8.20 -29.74 13.43
N LEU A 28 -7.74 -28.71 12.72
CA LEU A 28 -8.64 -27.70 12.13
C LEU A 28 -9.63 -28.32 11.13
N ALA A 29 -9.14 -29.25 10.30
CA ALA A 29 -9.97 -29.93 9.31
C ALA A 29 -11.05 -30.81 9.96
N GLU A 30 -10.70 -31.51 11.04
CA GLU A 30 -11.63 -32.31 11.86
C GLU A 30 -12.70 -31.43 12.49
N HIS A 31 -12.33 -30.35 13.18
CA HIS A 31 -13.28 -29.43 13.80
C HIS A 31 -14.24 -28.77 12.81
N LEU A 32 -13.77 -28.53 11.59
CA LEU A 32 -14.56 -27.89 10.53
C LEU A 32 -15.26 -28.90 9.61
N SER A 33 -15.09 -30.20 9.82
CA SER A 33 -15.66 -31.29 9.02
C SER A 33 -15.31 -31.15 7.51
N VAL A 34 -14.07 -30.77 7.21
CA VAL A 34 -13.55 -30.62 5.85
C VAL A 34 -12.21 -31.32 5.69
N THR A 35 -11.72 -31.45 4.47
CA THR A 35 -10.38 -32.00 4.24
C THR A 35 -9.31 -30.93 4.51
N ARG A 36 -8.11 -31.34 4.95
CA ARG A 36 -6.96 -30.45 5.08
C ARG A 36 -6.63 -29.73 3.79
N ALA A 37 -6.81 -30.38 2.64
CA ALA A 37 -6.59 -29.76 1.33
C ALA A 37 -7.54 -28.58 1.07
N ALA A 38 -8.79 -28.69 1.50
CA ALA A 38 -9.79 -27.61 1.38
C ALA A 38 -9.49 -26.40 2.25
N LEU A 39 -8.68 -26.55 3.32
CA LEU A 39 -8.28 -25.44 4.19
C LEU A 39 -7.05 -24.67 3.69
N ARG A 40 -6.26 -25.23 2.77
CA ARG A 40 -5.02 -24.61 2.29
C ARG A 40 -5.19 -23.16 1.83
N PRO A 41 -6.20 -22.82 1.00
CA PRO A 41 -6.40 -21.43 0.57
C PRO A 41 -6.70 -20.49 1.74
N ASP A 42 -7.55 -20.91 2.67
CA ASP A 42 -7.92 -20.10 3.83
C ASP A 42 -6.74 -19.89 4.78
N LEU A 43 -5.99 -20.95 5.08
CA LEU A 43 -4.80 -20.90 5.91
C LEU A 43 -3.70 -20.01 5.26
N ALA A 44 -3.53 -20.10 3.93
CA ALA A 44 -2.61 -19.23 3.22
C ALA A 44 -3.03 -17.76 3.34
N ILE A 45 -4.30 -17.42 3.11
CA ILE A 45 -4.82 -16.05 3.25
C ILE A 45 -4.63 -15.55 4.68
N LEU A 46 -5.00 -16.34 5.70
CA LEU A 46 -4.87 -15.94 7.11
C LEU A 46 -3.42 -15.79 7.57
N THR A 47 -2.51 -16.58 7.03
CA THR A 47 -1.07 -16.47 7.31
C THR A 47 -0.45 -15.28 6.59
N MET A 48 -0.78 -15.08 5.31
CA MET A 48 -0.30 -13.92 4.53
C MET A 48 -0.83 -12.59 5.08
N SER A 49 -2.05 -12.58 5.63
CA SER A 49 -2.62 -11.40 6.30
C SER A 49 -2.05 -11.17 7.70
N GLY A 50 -1.18 -12.06 8.20
CA GLY A 50 -0.59 -11.97 9.52
C GLY A 50 -1.57 -12.23 10.67
N LEU A 51 -2.74 -12.82 10.40
CA LEU A 51 -3.72 -13.21 11.44
C LEU A 51 -3.37 -14.54 12.10
N LEU A 52 -2.66 -15.41 11.37
CA LEU A 52 -2.09 -16.65 11.86
C LEU A 52 -0.58 -16.68 11.65
N ASP A 53 0.14 -17.18 12.64
CA ASP A 53 1.54 -17.58 12.52
C ASP A 53 1.60 -19.09 12.26
N ALA A 54 2.27 -19.51 11.17
CA ALA A 54 2.48 -20.91 10.86
C ALA A 54 3.90 -21.33 11.28
N ARG A 55 4.01 -22.35 12.13
CA ARG A 55 5.30 -22.92 12.54
C ARG A 55 5.38 -24.37 12.10
N PRO A 56 6.45 -24.76 11.35
CA PRO A 56 6.64 -26.16 10.95
C PRO A 56 6.62 -27.09 12.16
N ARG A 57 5.91 -28.20 12.05
CA ARG A 57 5.75 -29.23 13.09
C ARG A 57 4.98 -28.82 14.35
N VAL A 58 4.64 -27.53 14.50
CA VAL A 58 3.87 -27.02 15.66
C VAL A 58 2.42 -26.76 15.25
N GLY A 59 2.18 -26.16 14.10
CA GLY A 59 0.84 -25.82 13.63
C GLY A 59 0.65 -24.30 13.47
N TYR A 60 -0.60 -23.89 13.59
CA TYR A 60 -1.05 -22.51 13.45
C TYR A 60 -1.38 -21.93 14.81
N THR A 61 -0.89 -20.73 15.06
CA THR A 61 -1.15 -19.97 16.27
C THR A 61 -1.81 -18.65 15.89
N TYR A 62 -2.80 -18.22 16.65
CA TYR A 62 -3.34 -16.87 16.46
C TYR A 62 -2.26 -15.84 16.82
N SER A 63 -1.95 -14.94 15.88
CA SER A 63 -0.84 -13.99 16.04
C SER A 63 -1.11 -12.86 17.06
N GLY A 64 -2.33 -12.77 17.60
CA GLY A 64 -2.76 -11.65 18.44
C GLY A 64 -2.98 -10.35 17.63
N LYS A 65 -2.55 -10.33 16.36
CA LYS A 65 -2.87 -9.26 15.44
C LYS A 65 -4.30 -9.47 14.95
N SER A 66 -5.28 -9.01 15.74
CA SER A 66 -6.55 -8.70 15.12
C SER A 66 -6.24 -7.60 14.10
N LEU A 67 -6.83 -7.65 12.90
CA LEU A 67 -7.18 -6.43 12.18
C LEU A 67 -8.08 -5.70 13.17
N ASN A 68 -7.47 -4.89 14.03
CA ASN A 68 -8.18 -4.36 15.16
C ASN A 68 -9.32 -3.55 14.60
N PHE A 69 -10.54 -3.91 14.98
CA PHE A 69 -11.70 -3.05 14.77
C PHE A 69 -11.35 -1.60 15.19
N PHE A 70 -10.51 -1.46 16.23
CA PHE A 70 -9.93 -0.18 16.67
C PHE A 70 -9.01 0.47 15.61
N ASP A 71 -8.17 -0.29 14.90
CA ASP A 71 -7.31 0.27 13.85
C ASP A 71 -8.14 0.70 12.63
N MET A 72 -9.17 -0.08 12.26
CA MET A 72 -10.11 0.29 11.22
C MET A 72 -10.93 1.53 11.59
N GLU A 73 -11.42 1.61 12.83
CA GLU A 73 -12.12 2.79 13.34
C GLU A 73 -11.18 4.02 13.41
N ARG A 74 -9.93 3.83 13.81
CA ARG A 74 -8.92 4.87 13.78
C ARG A 74 -8.67 5.37 12.35
N LEU A 75 -8.46 4.48 11.38
CA LEU A 75 -8.27 4.85 9.96
C LEU A 75 -9.48 5.58 9.37
N LYS A 76 -10.71 5.24 9.81
CA LYS A 76 -11.93 5.95 9.41
C LYS A 76 -12.04 7.35 9.99
N ARG A 77 -11.47 7.61 11.17
CA ARG A 77 -11.56 8.89 11.88
C ARG A 77 -10.40 9.82 11.58
N THR A 78 -9.18 9.25 11.43
CA THR A 78 -7.97 10.04 11.15
C THR A 78 -8.08 10.71 9.78
N LYS A 79 -7.87 12.00 9.74
CA LYS A 79 -7.87 12.80 8.52
C LYS A 79 -6.49 12.81 7.86
N VAL A 80 -6.45 12.98 6.55
CA VAL A 80 -5.20 13.10 5.80
C VAL A 80 -4.32 14.21 6.36
N ARG A 81 -4.90 15.35 6.74
CA ARG A 81 -4.19 16.48 7.36
C ARG A 81 -3.45 16.16 8.67
N GLU A 82 -3.76 15.04 9.31
CA GLU A 82 -3.11 14.63 10.56
C GLU A 82 -1.87 13.76 10.33
N VAL A 83 -1.69 13.28 9.09
CA VAL A 83 -0.65 12.28 8.77
C VAL A 83 0.19 12.64 7.53
N TYR A 84 -0.13 13.72 6.80
CA TYR A 84 0.68 14.09 5.64
C TYR A 84 2.06 14.63 6.07
N ALA A 85 3.02 14.54 5.17
CA ALA A 85 4.35 15.10 5.34
C ALA A 85 4.60 16.20 4.31
N VAL A 86 5.60 17.03 4.55
CA VAL A 86 6.07 18.02 3.58
C VAL A 86 6.70 17.28 2.40
N PRO A 87 6.25 17.53 1.16
CA PRO A 87 6.82 16.86 0.00
C PRO A 87 8.14 17.49 -0.41
N ALA A 88 9.00 16.71 -1.05
CA ALA A 88 10.10 17.26 -1.85
C ALA A 88 9.52 17.83 -3.16
N VAL A 89 9.91 19.05 -3.48
CA VAL A 89 9.32 19.86 -4.59
C VAL A 89 10.41 20.21 -5.62
N ILE A 90 10.02 20.25 -6.90
CA ILE A 90 10.87 20.71 -7.99
C ILE A 90 10.05 21.56 -8.97
N SER A 91 10.70 22.57 -9.60
CA SER A 91 10.06 23.34 -10.67
C SER A 91 9.98 22.51 -11.97
N ASP A 92 8.92 22.71 -12.74
CA ASP A 92 8.70 22.10 -14.05
C ASP A 92 9.75 22.53 -15.11
N GLU A 93 10.41 23.67 -14.91
CA GLU A 93 11.49 24.18 -15.76
C GLU A 93 12.86 23.53 -15.49
N LYS A 94 13.04 22.90 -14.34
CA LYS A 94 14.29 22.19 -13.99
C LYS A 94 14.47 20.97 -14.89
N SER A 95 15.73 20.55 -15.05
CA SER A 95 16.05 19.40 -15.88
C SER A 95 15.62 18.06 -15.22
N ALA A 96 15.40 17.05 -16.05
CA ALA A 96 15.17 15.68 -15.55
C ALA A 96 16.37 15.16 -14.74
N TYR A 97 17.59 15.61 -15.07
CA TYR A 97 18.79 15.32 -14.30
C TYR A 97 18.73 15.94 -12.90
N ASP A 98 18.31 17.22 -12.78
CA ASP A 98 18.12 17.87 -11.48
C ASP A 98 17.09 17.10 -10.62
N ALA A 99 16.03 16.55 -11.25
CA ALA A 99 15.06 15.73 -10.54
C ALA A 99 15.68 14.44 -9.99
N ILE A 100 16.55 13.77 -10.75
CA ILE A 100 17.29 12.59 -10.28
C ILE A 100 18.15 12.96 -9.07
N VAL A 101 18.93 14.04 -9.18
CA VAL A 101 19.79 14.51 -8.09
C VAL A 101 18.97 14.83 -6.84
N THR A 102 17.87 15.56 -7.00
CA THR A 102 16.98 15.92 -5.88
C THR A 102 16.40 14.66 -5.22
N MET A 103 15.94 13.66 -5.99
CA MET A 103 15.43 12.38 -5.44
C MET A 103 16.50 11.64 -4.63
N PHE A 104 17.76 11.71 -5.04
CA PHE A 104 18.87 11.10 -4.31
C PHE A 104 19.18 11.84 -3.01
N LEU A 105 19.25 13.18 -3.06
CA LEU A 105 19.60 14.00 -1.89
C LEU A 105 18.52 13.95 -0.82
N GLU A 106 17.25 13.94 -1.22
CA GLU A 106 16.09 13.92 -0.33
C GLU A 106 15.65 12.49 0.05
N ASP A 107 16.30 11.46 -0.50
CA ASP A 107 15.96 10.03 -0.35
C ASP A 107 14.47 9.73 -0.62
N VAL A 108 13.91 10.32 -1.67
CA VAL A 108 12.52 10.16 -2.08
C VAL A 108 12.40 9.50 -3.45
N GLY A 109 11.27 8.83 -3.72
CA GLY A 109 10.97 8.19 -5.01
C GLY A 109 10.05 9.00 -5.91
N THR A 110 9.54 10.14 -5.42
CA THR A 110 8.58 10.99 -6.11
C THR A 110 8.82 12.44 -5.69
N LEU A 111 8.79 13.36 -6.67
CA LEU A 111 8.80 14.80 -6.42
C LEU A 111 7.47 15.40 -6.85
N VAL A 112 7.00 16.37 -6.10
CA VAL A 112 5.89 17.22 -6.48
C VAL A 112 6.42 18.30 -7.42
N VAL A 113 5.81 18.43 -8.59
CA VAL A 113 6.21 19.41 -9.60
C VAL A 113 5.33 20.65 -9.51
N VAL A 114 5.95 21.82 -9.45
CA VAL A 114 5.27 23.10 -9.40
C VAL A 114 5.63 23.97 -10.60
N ASP A 115 4.71 24.82 -11.01
CA ASP A 115 4.95 25.85 -12.04
C ASP A 115 5.67 27.08 -11.46
N HIS A 116 5.95 28.07 -12.32
CA HIS A 116 6.60 29.34 -11.96
C HIS A 116 5.85 30.17 -10.91
N ASN A 117 4.54 29.90 -10.69
CA ASN A 117 3.74 30.55 -9.65
C ASN A 117 3.63 29.69 -8.38
N SER A 118 4.41 28.62 -8.26
CA SER A 118 4.35 27.64 -7.19
C SER A 118 3.01 26.87 -7.08
N HIS A 119 2.23 26.82 -8.17
CA HIS A 119 1.05 25.97 -8.23
C HIS A 119 1.42 24.54 -8.59
N LEU A 120 0.67 23.59 -8.08
CA LEU A 120 0.84 22.17 -8.38
C LEU A 120 0.62 21.91 -9.89
N ALA A 121 1.67 21.50 -10.59
CA ALA A 121 1.65 21.13 -12.02
C ALA A 121 1.50 19.61 -12.23
N GLY A 122 2.09 18.80 -11.36
CA GLY A 122 2.05 17.35 -11.45
C GLY A 122 2.98 16.67 -10.46
N VAL A 123 3.38 15.45 -10.81
CA VAL A 123 4.37 14.66 -10.06
C VAL A 123 5.33 13.98 -11.03
N VAL A 124 6.58 13.77 -10.60
CA VAL A 124 7.57 12.99 -11.34
C VAL A 124 8.10 11.87 -10.45
N THR A 125 8.12 10.64 -10.96
CA THR A 125 8.57 9.46 -10.24
C THR A 125 9.89 8.93 -10.82
N ARG A 126 10.60 8.07 -10.06
CA ARG A 126 11.77 7.32 -10.56
C ARG A 126 11.44 6.55 -11.84
N SER A 127 10.24 5.97 -11.94
CA SER A 127 9.81 5.23 -13.13
C SER A 127 9.65 6.12 -14.36
N ASP A 128 9.17 7.36 -14.18
CA ASP A 128 9.03 8.32 -15.28
C ASP A 128 10.41 8.73 -15.81
N LEU A 129 11.35 9.02 -14.92
CA LEU A 129 12.73 9.35 -15.27
C LEU A 129 13.43 8.18 -15.95
N LEU A 130 13.27 6.95 -15.43
CA LEU A 130 13.88 5.75 -16.03
C LEU A 130 13.34 5.48 -17.43
N LYS A 131 12.03 5.58 -17.66
CA LYS A 131 11.43 5.41 -19.00
C LYS A 131 12.00 6.40 -20.01
N ASN A 132 12.18 7.65 -19.61
CA ASN A 132 12.69 8.68 -20.49
C ASN A 132 14.21 8.55 -20.72
N SER A 133 14.97 8.02 -19.76
CA SER A 133 16.41 7.74 -19.94
C SER A 133 16.70 6.64 -20.96
N MET A 134 15.79 5.67 -21.12
CA MET A 134 15.92 4.59 -22.11
C MET A 134 15.76 5.07 -23.56
N GLY A 135 15.26 6.29 -23.79
CA GLY A 135 15.02 6.87 -25.12
C GLY A 135 16.18 7.69 -25.68
N ASN A 136 17.42 7.58 -25.18
CA ASN A 136 18.59 8.40 -25.56
C ASN A 136 18.35 9.92 -25.44
N LEU A 137 17.45 10.34 -24.57
CA LEU A 137 17.22 11.74 -24.27
C LEU A 137 18.35 12.31 -23.40
N ASP A 138 18.82 13.50 -23.74
CA ASP A 138 19.76 14.26 -22.91
C ASP A 138 19.03 14.82 -21.70
N LEU A 139 19.07 14.08 -20.57
CA LEU A 139 18.33 14.42 -19.36
C LEU A 139 18.69 15.79 -18.77
N GLU A 140 19.86 16.33 -19.10
CA GLU A 140 20.27 17.69 -18.69
C GLU A 140 19.47 18.77 -19.42
N LYS A 141 18.98 18.48 -20.64
CA LYS A 141 18.23 19.41 -21.48
C LYS A 141 16.71 19.21 -21.47
N VAL A 142 16.24 18.10 -20.94
CA VAL A 142 14.80 17.80 -20.90
C VAL A 142 14.19 18.36 -19.63
N PRO A 143 13.24 19.32 -19.71
CA PRO A 143 12.56 19.85 -18.53
C PRO A 143 11.68 18.80 -17.85
N VAL A 144 11.58 18.85 -16.52
CA VAL A 144 10.70 17.99 -15.72
C VAL A 144 9.25 18.07 -16.20
N GLY A 145 8.77 19.24 -16.61
CA GLY A 145 7.43 19.45 -17.15
C GLY A 145 7.08 18.61 -18.37
N VAL A 146 8.09 18.10 -19.11
CA VAL A 146 7.91 17.20 -20.27
C VAL A 146 7.73 15.74 -19.83
N VAL A 147 8.45 15.32 -18.79
CA VAL A 147 8.52 13.93 -18.33
C VAL A 147 7.56 13.60 -17.17
N MET A 148 7.01 14.63 -16.51
CA MET A 148 6.11 14.47 -15.35
C MET A 148 4.76 13.85 -15.72
N THR A 149 4.10 13.25 -14.77
CA THR A 149 2.67 12.98 -14.82
C THR A 149 1.93 14.27 -14.47
N ARG A 150 1.17 14.82 -15.42
CA ARG A 150 0.44 16.08 -15.24
C ARG A 150 -0.70 15.95 -14.23
N LEU A 151 -1.02 17.04 -13.54
CA LEU A 151 -2.07 17.08 -12.49
C LEU A 151 -3.41 16.46 -12.92
N ALA A 152 -3.82 16.65 -14.17
CA ALA A 152 -5.06 16.07 -14.71
C ALA A 152 -5.10 14.53 -14.66
N SER A 153 -3.93 13.87 -14.59
CA SER A 153 -3.78 12.41 -14.51
C SER A 153 -3.38 11.92 -13.11
N VAL A 154 -3.16 12.84 -12.16
CA VAL A 154 -2.79 12.52 -10.79
C VAL A 154 -4.03 12.21 -9.97
N VAL A 155 -4.01 11.09 -9.27
CA VAL A 155 -5.04 10.75 -8.27
C VAL A 155 -4.65 11.37 -6.95
N TYR A 156 -5.49 12.24 -6.44
CA TYR A 156 -5.26 12.95 -5.18
C TYR A 156 -6.39 12.80 -4.19
N VAL A 157 -6.12 13.15 -2.95
CA VAL A 157 -7.06 13.25 -1.85
C VAL A 157 -6.98 14.66 -1.25
N THR A 158 -8.01 15.05 -0.55
CA THR A 158 -8.05 16.33 0.16
C THR A 158 -7.61 16.15 1.62
N PRO A 159 -7.19 17.23 2.31
CA PRO A 159 -6.88 17.18 3.74
C PRO A 159 -8.02 16.68 4.62
N GLU A 160 -9.27 16.85 4.17
CA GLU A 160 -10.49 16.44 4.89
C GLU A 160 -10.88 14.98 4.63
N ASP A 161 -10.30 14.34 3.63
CA ASP A 161 -10.48 12.90 3.40
C ASP A 161 -9.91 12.09 4.57
N THR A 162 -10.46 10.90 4.81
CA THR A 162 -9.91 10.00 5.83
C THR A 162 -8.74 9.20 5.27
N VAL A 163 -7.85 8.77 6.16
CA VAL A 163 -6.74 7.86 5.80
C VAL A 163 -7.25 6.58 5.12
N LEU A 164 -8.42 6.08 5.52
CA LEU A 164 -9.05 4.92 4.87
C LEU A 164 -9.48 5.23 3.43
N GLN A 165 -10.02 6.43 3.16
CA GLN A 165 -10.37 6.85 1.80
C GLN A 165 -9.12 6.98 0.93
N ALA A 166 -8.04 7.57 1.47
CA ALA A 166 -6.75 7.66 0.79
C ALA A 166 -6.20 6.27 0.44
N ALA A 167 -6.18 5.34 1.41
CA ALA A 167 -5.73 3.96 1.19
C ALA A 167 -6.56 3.23 0.11
N ARG A 168 -7.88 3.39 0.12
CA ARG A 168 -8.76 2.82 -0.93
C ARG A 168 -8.46 3.39 -2.31
N LYS A 169 -8.25 4.71 -2.43
CA LYS A 169 -7.85 5.35 -3.69
C LYS A 169 -6.53 4.79 -4.21
N LEU A 170 -5.51 4.67 -3.36
CA LEU A 170 -4.22 4.09 -3.73
C LEU A 170 -4.36 2.66 -4.25
N LEU A 171 -5.16 1.82 -3.57
CA LEU A 171 -5.38 0.43 -3.98
C LEU A 171 -6.14 0.30 -5.30
N SER A 172 -7.14 1.16 -5.54
CA SER A 172 -7.97 1.11 -6.76
C SER A 172 -7.23 1.62 -8.01
N HIS A 173 -6.15 2.40 -7.84
CA HIS A 173 -5.37 2.96 -8.94
C HIS A 173 -3.98 2.35 -9.07
N ARG A 174 -3.71 1.27 -8.35
CA ARG A 174 -2.47 0.51 -8.50
C ARG A 174 -2.52 -0.27 -9.82
N LYS A 175 -1.81 0.25 -10.83
CA LYS A 175 -1.55 -0.43 -12.11
C LYS A 175 -0.30 -1.29 -12.01
#